data_429a016fe6e037d36ebdfea3c3a80dcb
#
_entry.id   429a016fe6e037d36ebdfea3c3a80dcb
#
_cell.length_a   1.000
_cell.length_b   1.000
_cell.length_c   1.000
_cell.angle_alpha   90.00
_cell.angle_beta   90.00
_cell.angle_gamma   90.00
#
_symmetry.space_group_name_H-M   'P 1'
#
loop_
_entity.id
_entity.type
_entity.pdbx_description
1 polymer ?
#
loop_
_entity_poly.entity_id
_entity_poly.type
_entity_poly.pdbx_seq_one_letter_code
_entity_poly.pdbx_strand_id
1 'polypeptide(L)'
;YPAGGTVAIGNGDEPGHLNTCMMDLSGNDQIAFVQFDMRTDDGQPDQTVIVEGAETFNMAPSWRVLGGSQIDGISSEWKTYTLMFQNAGAYSLFNIFHPQKQGEALCNIYVDNFRVYQVNPYVKMPTLYGHSYYTGESFNVSWSKVENADHYLLNVYWVDETNGNAKMYAAENQSVNDTTFTVNGIISGKNYYYVVQSVDAAGHKSFEPTPKLICDLEAPKDLTTTDINQDNGTFTASWEAAPSAERYNYWAYCDRKATQDGPMRLTDEDFTGVKCPDGTLGEGWGYSMTEAEWKETSVTNPSYFSMDNYVIQPINQGGWVAKNGFPLADGCIKVDGYQYVYNNSDAGLISPELDLSKNGGKITINVDLWGDTETIQYEDGSKVDYTAQCAVALFNWDPAKNDFTQAELIYVKDLNSSWQNRTIELTKGTDRSIIGLYCVGSPANLFFDNLKIDQDYKAGETFVDPIVYHRWWEGTSVDVQIPIRGNLGNITHRVTAIKGNPETGAIVESLPSDIEFVGRYESTDVKSVNLLSKANVRVEGQTIVVNGNGLVQVYTLDGALVAKAEANGQARITVPSGAYIVKTNNESVKVVF
;
A
#
# COMPACT_ATOMS: atom_id res chain seq x y z
N TYR A 1 40.40 6.71 -8.05
CA TYR A 1 41.73 6.27 -8.53
C TYR A 1 42.51 5.63 -7.38
N PRO A 2 43.29 4.55 -7.59
CA PRO A 2 44.16 4.00 -6.57
C PRO A 2 45.26 5.02 -6.21
N ALA A 3 45.41 5.33 -4.95
CA ALA A 3 46.41 6.27 -4.46
C ALA A 3 47.16 5.65 -3.28
N GLY A 4 48.33 5.01 -3.56
CA GLY A 4 49.20 4.48 -2.51
C GLY A 4 48.58 3.34 -1.65
N GLY A 5 47.71 2.50 -2.23
CA GLY A 5 46.99 1.45 -1.52
C GLY A 5 45.58 1.82 -1.08
N THR A 6 45.16 3.07 -1.28
CA THR A 6 43.80 3.55 -0.99
C THR A 6 43.02 3.86 -2.28
N VAL A 7 41.72 3.99 -2.21
CA VAL A 7 40.86 4.49 -3.29
C VAL A 7 40.47 5.93 -2.97
N ALA A 8 40.69 6.86 -3.93
CA ALA A 8 40.23 8.24 -3.81
C ALA A 8 38.92 8.42 -4.62
N ILE A 9 37.91 9.00 -4.00
CA ILE A 9 36.63 9.38 -4.60
C ILE A 9 36.57 10.92 -4.57
N GLY A 10 36.51 11.54 -5.74
CA GLY A 10 36.41 12.99 -5.86
C GLY A 10 34.94 13.46 -5.95
N ASN A 11 34.75 14.78 -5.75
CA ASN A 11 33.47 15.46 -5.95
C ASN A 11 33.53 16.44 -7.15
N GLY A 12 34.11 16.01 -8.26
CA GLY A 12 34.29 16.81 -9.47
C GLY A 12 32.97 17.22 -10.15
N ASP A 13 32.99 17.26 -11.48
CA ASP A 13 31.80 17.58 -12.27
C ASP A 13 30.65 16.56 -12.08
N GLU A 14 30.99 15.36 -11.63
CA GLU A 14 30.05 14.34 -11.22
C GLU A 14 30.45 13.74 -9.85
N PRO A 15 29.47 13.17 -9.10
CA PRO A 15 29.76 12.49 -7.85
C PRO A 15 30.74 11.32 -8.05
N GLY A 16 31.77 11.23 -7.22
CA GLY A 16 32.65 10.08 -7.21
C GLY A 16 32.00 8.87 -6.51
N HIS A 17 32.19 7.69 -7.09
CA HIS A 17 31.57 6.45 -6.59
C HIS A 17 32.60 5.35 -6.35
N LEU A 18 32.35 4.55 -5.31
CA LEU A 18 32.99 3.27 -5.07
C LEU A 18 31.91 2.21 -4.90
N ASN A 19 31.74 1.32 -5.89
CA ASN A 19 30.77 0.26 -5.86
C ASN A 19 31.42 -1.10 -5.59
N THR A 20 30.74 -1.94 -4.83
CA THR A 20 31.11 -3.36 -4.73
C THR A 20 30.60 -4.16 -5.93
N CYS A 21 31.11 -5.37 -6.11
CA CYS A 21 30.40 -6.37 -6.90
C CYS A 21 29.13 -6.84 -6.18
N MET A 22 28.24 -7.51 -6.89
CA MET A 22 27.10 -8.22 -6.29
C MET A 22 27.59 -9.39 -5.44
N MET A 23 26.99 -9.58 -4.28
CA MET A 23 27.34 -10.62 -3.31
C MET A 23 26.06 -11.33 -2.85
N ASP A 24 26.17 -12.64 -2.59
CA ASP A 24 25.13 -13.39 -1.93
C ASP A 24 25.28 -13.22 -0.41
N LEU A 25 24.39 -12.44 0.18
CA LEU A 25 24.31 -12.13 1.61
C LEU A 25 23.00 -12.64 2.23
N SER A 26 22.36 -13.63 1.60
CA SER A 26 21.07 -14.19 2.04
C SER A 26 21.17 -15.02 3.34
N GLY A 27 22.37 -15.34 3.78
CA GLY A 27 22.62 -16.01 5.06
C GLY A 27 22.61 -15.08 6.28
N ASN A 28 22.79 -15.65 7.48
CA ASN A 28 23.03 -14.93 8.75
C ASN A 28 21.99 -13.83 9.03
N ASP A 29 20.70 -14.18 8.98
CA ASP A 29 19.56 -13.29 9.15
C ASP A 29 19.52 -12.14 8.12
N GLN A 30 20.21 -12.28 6.98
CA GLN A 30 20.32 -11.26 5.94
C GLN A 30 20.91 -9.93 6.45
N ILE A 31 21.79 -10.00 7.46
CA ILE A 31 22.48 -8.85 8.02
C ILE A 31 23.91 -8.81 7.46
N ALA A 32 24.25 -7.67 6.86
CA ALA A 32 25.58 -7.37 6.37
C ALA A 32 26.19 -6.19 7.10
N PHE A 33 27.48 -6.27 7.38
CA PHE A 33 28.27 -5.16 7.90
C PHE A 33 29.21 -4.67 6.79
N VAL A 34 29.21 -3.37 6.57
CA VAL A 34 30.16 -2.68 5.69
C VAL A 34 31.08 -1.84 6.56
N GLN A 35 32.37 -2.18 6.55
CA GLN A 35 33.38 -1.49 7.34
C GLN A 35 34.46 -0.95 6.42
N PHE A 36 34.90 0.27 6.68
CA PHE A 36 35.96 0.95 5.94
C PHE A 36 36.58 2.07 6.76
N ASP A 37 37.80 2.45 6.41
CA ASP A 37 38.43 3.64 6.92
C ASP A 37 38.29 4.77 5.90
N MET A 38 38.01 5.98 6.36
CA MET A 38 37.91 7.17 5.50
C MET A 38 38.60 8.39 6.11
N ARG A 39 39.10 9.25 5.22
CA ARG A 39 39.54 10.61 5.51
C ARG A 39 39.40 11.52 4.29
N THR A 40 39.44 12.80 4.47
CA THR A 40 39.55 13.78 3.38
C THR A 40 40.99 14.23 3.14
N ASP A 41 41.21 15.12 2.16
CA ASP A 41 42.48 15.79 1.92
C ASP A 41 42.86 16.69 3.10
N ASP A 42 44.15 16.86 3.35
CA ASP A 42 44.65 17.75 4.40
C ASP A 42 44.27 19.21 4.12
N GLY A 43 43.79 19.91 5.16
CA GLY A 43 43.40 21.32 5.08
C GLY A 43 42.07 21.59 4.39
N GLN A 44 41.34 20.56 4.02
CA GLN A 44 39.97 20.73 3.52
C GLN A 44 38.94 20.77 4.67
N PRO A 45 37.81 21.46 4.49
CA PRO A 45 36.72 21.40 5.44
C PRO A 45 36.17 19.98 5.52
N ASP A 46 35.51 19.66 6.62
CA ASP A 46 34.84 18.36 6.82
C ASP A 46 33.86 18.06 5.69
N GLN A 47 33.89 16.84 5.21
CA GLN A 47 33.11 16.36 4.08
C GLN A 47 31.96 15.47 4.49
N THR A 48 31.03 15.28 3.56
CA THR A 48 29.88 14.36 3.70
C THR A 48 29.99 13.28 2.64
N VAL A 49 29.71 12.04 3.03
CA VAL A 49 29.63 10.88 2.14
C VAL A 49 28.32 10.16 2.40
N ILE A 50 27.73 9.60 1.36
CA ILE A 50 26.55 8.72 1.47
C ILE A 50 26.99 7.30 1.17
N VAL A 51 26.57 6.38 2.03
CA VAL A 51 26.78 4.94 1.88
C VAL A 51 25.44 4.27 1.74
N GLU A 52 25.21 3.59 0.63
CA GLU A 52 23.95 2.94 0.32
C GLU A 52 24.15 1.44 0.08
N GLY A 53 23.19 0.65 0.53
CA GLY A 53 23.05 -0.75 0.16
C GLY A 53 21.85 -0.92 -0.78
N ALA A 54 22.01 -1.77 -1.78
CA ALA A 54 20.94 -2.11 -2.70
C ALA A 54 20.96 -3.61 -3.01
N GLU A 55 19.79 -4.16 -3.33
CA GLU A 55 19.62 -5.51 -3.83
C GLU A 55 18.96 -5.49 -5.19
N THR A 56 19.48 -6.24 -6.14
CA THR A 56 18.87 -6.42 -7.44
C THR A 56 18.02 -7.68 -7.47
N PHE A 57 16.91 -7.66 -8.20
CA PHE A 57 16.12 -8.86 -8.41
C PHE A 57 16.59 -9.59 -9.67
N ASN A 58 17.38 -10.66 -9.48
CA ASN A 58 17.76 -11.59 -10.52
C ASN A 58 18.28 -10.92 -11.82
N MET A 59 19.18 -9.95 -11.68
CA MET A 59 19.76 -9.15 -12.79
C MET A 59 18.73 -8.28 -13.56
N ALA A 60 17.52 -8.12 -13.02
CA ALA A 60 16.60 -7.11 -13.54
C ALA A 60 17.06 -5.70 -13.10
N PRO A 61 16.78 -4.65 -13.86
CA PRO A 61 17.17 -3.29 -13.50
C PRO A 61 16.37 -2.70 -12.32
N SER A 62 15.59 -3.49 -11.61
CA SER A 62 14.88 -3.07 -10.42
C SER A 62 15.76 -3.26 -9.19
N TRP A 63 15.91 -2.22 -8.41
CA TRP A 63 16.70 -2.18 -7.19
C TRP A 63 15.80 -2.02 -5.98
N ARG A 64 16.01 -2.85 -4.97
CA ARG A 64 15.48 -2.58 -3.63
C ARG A 64 16.58 -1.91 -2.81
N VAL A 65 16.33 -0.72 -2.32
CA VAL A 65 17.25 -0.05 -1.40
C VAL A 65 17.21 -0.77 -0.06
N LEU A 66 18.36 -1.24 0.42
CA LEU A 66 18.52 -1.88 1.74
C LEU A 66 18.62 -0.85 2.85
N GLY A 67 18.82 0.39 2.51
CA GLY A 67 19.04 1.53 3.38
C GLY A 67 20.28 2.31 2.98
N GLY A 68 20.43 3.48 3.55
CA GLY A 68 21.56 4.37 3.34
C GLY A 68 21.90 5.10 4.63
N SER A 69 23.14 5.53 4.74
CA SER A 69 23.61 6.39 5.83
C SER A 69 24.40 7.53 5.27
N GLN A 70 24.02 8.75 5.65
CA GLN A 70 24.86 9.91 5.47
C GLN A 70 25.89 9.98 6.59
N ILE A 71 27.15 10.13 6.22
CA ILE A 71 28.26 10.29 7.15
C ILE A 71 28.79 11.72 6.99
N ASP A 72 28.57 12.54 7.99
CA ASP A 72 29.03 13.92 8.04
C ASP A 72 30.32 14.04 8.85
N GLY A 73 31.03 15.15 8.66
CA GLY A 73 32.20 15.49 9.45
C GLY A 73 33.40 14.61 9.17
N ILE A 74 33.59 14.16 7.92
CA ILE A 74 34.77 13.38 7.55
C ILE A 74 35.95 14.35 7.46
N SER A 75 36.86 14.24 8.42
CA SER A 75 38.05 15.07 8.54
C SER A 75 39.27 14.48 7.81
N SER A 76 40.40 15.18 7.85
CA SER A 76 41.68 14.69 7.30
C SER A 76 42.33 13.57 8.13
N GLU A 77 41.77 13.22 9.27
CA GLU A 77 42.23 12.07 10.06
C GLU A 77 41.51 10.76 9.66
N TRP A 78 42.26 9.67 9.57
CA TRP A 78 41.66 8.37 9.32
C TRP A 78 40.73 7.95 10.45
N LYS A 79 39.52 7.58 10.08
CA LYS A 79 38.51 7.09 11.01
C LYS A 79 37.82 5.86 10.42
N THR A 80 37.65 4.83 11.26
CA THR A 80 36.91 3.62 10.90
C THR A 80 35.41 3.82 11.08
N TYR A 81 34.65 3.46 10.06
CA TYR A 81 33.20 3.43 10.05
C TYR A 81 32.71 2.01 9.89
N THR A 82 31.64 1.65 10.59
CA THR A 82 30.97 0.35 10.44
C THR A 82 29.48 0.60 10.36
N LEU A 83 28.87 0.20 9.26
CA LEU A 83 27.44 0.32 9.00
C LEU A 83 26.81 -1.07 8.94
N MET A 84 25.61 -1.20 9.47
CA MET A 84 24.81 -2.43 9.41
C MET A 84 23.67 -2.23 8.41
N PHE A 85 23.53 -3.19 7.50
CA PHE A 85 22.43 -3.27 6.55
C PHE A 85 21.61 -4.52 6.81
N GLN A 86 20.30 -4.38 6.77
CA GLN A 86 19.35 -5.48 6.97
C GLN A 86 18.68 -5.85 5.65
N ASN A 87 18.11 -7.06 5.59
CA ASN A 87 17.45 -7.61 4.43
C ASN A 87 18.36 -7.76 3.19
N ALA A 88 19.67 -7.92 3.41
CA ALA A 88 20.62 -8.21 2.33
C ALA A 88 20.34 -9.62 1.77
N GLY A 89 20.13 -9.73 0.47
CA GLY A 89 19.79 -10.99 -0.21
C GLY A 89 20.90 -11.53 -1.09
N ALA A 90 20.52 -12.37 -2.05
CA ALA A 90 21.47 -13.07 -2.91
C ALA A 90 22.15 -12.15 -3.96
N TYR A 91 21.66 -10.94 -4.17
CA TYR A 91 22.17 -10.00 -5.17
C TYR A 91 22.44 -8.62 -4.58
N SER A 92 23.01 -8.56 -3.37
CA SER A 92 23.28 -7.32 -2.66
C SER A 92 24.58 -6.67 -3.11
N LEU A 93 24.58 -5.34 -3.14
CA LEU A 93 25.75 -4.51 -3.39
C LEU A 93 25.74 -3.26 -2.51
N PHE A 94 26.91 -2.63 -2.38
CA PHE A 94 27.06 -1.40 -1.60
C PHE A 94 27.79 -0.35 -2.44
N ASN A 95 27.35 0.89 -2.26
CA ASN A 95 27.89 2.06 -2.92
C ASN A 95 28.31 3.09 -1.85
N ILE A 96 29.52 3.62 -2.00
CA ILE A 96 29.95 4.83 -1.28
C ILE A 96 30.04 5.93 -2.33
N PHE A 97 29.34 7.02 -2.15
CA PHE A 97 29.48 8.15 -3.06
C PHE A 97 29.69 9.48 -2.32
N HIS A 98 30.54 10.30 -2.94
CA HIS A 98 30.85 11.65 -2.51
C HIS A 98 29.98 12.61 -3.33
N PRO A 99 28.88 13.15 -2.77
CA PRO A 99 27.95 13.96 -3.53
C PRO A 99 28.59 15.24 -4.02
N GLN A 100 28.25 15.63 -5.24
CA GLN A 100 28.68 16.91 -5.78
C GLN A 100 28.03 18.05 -5.00
N LYS A 101 28.84 19.04 -4.61
CA LYS A 101 28.36 20.29 -4.01
C LYS A 101 28.65 21.45 -4.94
N GLN A 102 27.61 22.10 -5.44
CA GLN A 102 27.76 23.28 -6.31
C GLN A 102 28.49 24.41 -5.59
N GLY A 103 29.61 24.88 -6.17
CA GLY A 103 30.37 26.02 -5.68
C GLY A 103 31.35 25.71 -4.55
N GLU A 104 31.55 24.47 -4.16
CA GLU A 104 32.59 24.05 -3.22
C GLU A 104 33.88 23.64 -3.94
N ALA A 105 34.99 23.70 -3.22
CA ALA A 105 36.30 23.28 -3.75
C ALA A 105 36.29 21.76 -3.99
N LEU A 106 36.94 21.34 -5.07
CA LEU A 106 37.17 19.90 -5.35
C LEU A 106 37.97 19.29 -4.19
N CYS A 107 37.47 18.18 -3.70
CA CYS A 107 38.04 17.46 -2.58
C CYS A 107 37.99 15.95 -2.85
N ASN A 108 38.94 15.20 -2.32
CA ASN A 108 38.93 13.75 -2.37
C ASN A 108 38.61 13.17 -1.01
N ILE A 109 37.83 12.11 -1.01
CA ILE A 109 37.70 11.19 0.11
C ILE A 109 38.57 9.97 -0.19
N TYR A 110 39.41 9.65 0.72
CA TYR A 110 40.24 8.43 0.68
C TYR A 110 39.53 7.33 1.45
N VAL A 111 39.37 6.17 0.81
CA VAL A 111 38.78 4.97 1.39
C VAL A 111 39.84 3.86 1.44
N ASP A 112 39.96 3.21 2.59
CA ASP A 112 40.86 2.10 2.82
C ASP A 112 40.19 1.03 3.68
N ASN A 113 40.83 -0.15 3.78
CA ASN A 113 40.40 -1.26 4.62
C ASN A 113 38.91 -1.66 4.43
N PHE A 114 38.41 -1.47 3.20
CA PHE A 114 37.00 -1.76 2.87
C PHE A 114 36.72 -3.26 2.95
N ARG A 115 35.70 -3.63 3.72
CA ARG A 115 35.25 -5.00 3.86
C ARG A 115 33.74 -5.09 4.03
N VAL A 116 33.16 -6.15 3.46
CA VAL A 116 31.79 -6.59 3.72
C VAL A 116 31.85 -7.93 4.39
N TYR A 117 31.11 -8.11 5.49
CA TYR A 117 31.08 -9.36 6.21
C TYR A 117 29.74 -9.60 6.88
N GLN A 118 29.46 -10.86 7.19
CA GLN A 118 28.33 -11.27 7.99
C GLN A 118 28.83 -11.97 9.27
N VAL A 119 28.06 -11.85 10.34
CA VAL A 119 28.32 -12.52 11.62
C VAL A 119 27.19 -13.48 11.89
N ASN A 120 27.51 -14.71 12.25
CA ASN A 120 26.50 -15.68 12.65
C ASN A 120 25.94 -15.31 14.04
N PRO A 121 24.66 -14.97 14.19
CA PRO A 121 24.08 -14.61 15.48
C PRO A 121 23.95 -15.84 16.39
N TYR A 122 24.12 -15.66 17.70
CA TYR A 122 23.85 -16.71 18.71
C TYR A 122 22.37 -17.04 18.79
N VAL A 123 21.53 -16.01 18.65
CA VAL A 123 20.06 -16.12 18.60
C VAL A 123 19.55 -15.21 17.50
N LYS A 124 18.55 -15.68 16.77
CA LYS A 124 17.97 -14.94 15.64
C LYS A 124 17.26 -13.67 16.09
N MET A 125 17.24 -12.68 15.21
CA MET A 125 16.50 -11.44 15.37
C MET A 125 15.00 -11.70 15.17
N PRO A 126 14.11 -11.15 16.02
CA PRO A 126 12.67 -11.25 15.77
C PRO A 126 12.24 -10.33 14.63
N THR A 127 11.25 -10.75 13.85
CA THR A 127 10.55 -9.88 12.91
C THR A 127 9.54 -9.03 13.67
N LEU A 128 9.62 -7.72 13.52
CA LEU A 128 8.69 -6.78 14.15
C LEU A 128 7.42 -6.65 13.31
N TYR A 129 6.24 -6.90 13.90
CA TYR A 129 4.95 -6.72 13.25
C TYR A 129 4.45 -5.27 13.40
N GLY A 130 3.37 -4.92 12.71
CA GLY A 130 2.69 -3.65 12.95
C GLY A 130 2.10 -3.59 14.37
N HIS A 131 1.85 -2.39 14.85
CA HIS A 131 1.12 -2.21 16.11
C HIS A 131 -0.36 -2.56 15.94
N SER A 132 -0.99 -3.05 17.01
CA SER A 132 -2.44 -3.09 17.09
C SER A 132 -2.98 -1.77 17.58
N TYR A 133 -4.29 -1.64 17.48
CA TYR A 133 -5.15 -0.54 17.84
C TYR A 133 -4.58 0.43 18.87
N TYR A 134 -4.54 1.70 18.50
CA TYR A 134 -4.21 2.83 19.36
C TYR A 134 -5.49 3.38 20.02
N THR A 135 -5.53 3.42 21.35
CA THR A 135 -6.70 3.89 22.10
C THR A 135 -6.60 5.33 22.58
N GLY A 136 -5.54 6.07 22.21
CA GLY A 136 -5.18 7.37 22.80
C GLY A 136 -4.38 7.26 24.09
N GLU A 137 -4.41 6.12 24.78
CA GLU A 137 -3.71 5.87 26.04
C GLU A 137 -2.73 4.71 25.98
N SER A 138 -2.93 3.78 25.05
CA SER A 138 -2.12 2.58 24.88
C SER A 138 -2.15 2.03 23.46
N PHE A 139 -1.16 1.21 23.12
CA PHE A 139 -1.14 0.36 21.95
C PHE A 139 -0.42 -0.97 22.25
N ASN A 140 -0.65 -1.98 21.42
CA ASN A 140 0.08 -3.24 21.51
C ASN A 140 1.14 -3.32 20.41
N VAL A 141 2.31 -3.79 20.77
CA VAL A 141 3.37 -4.18 19.83
C VAL A 141 3.52 -5.70 19.84
N SER A 142 3.91 -6.27 18.70
CA SER A 142 4.08 -7.71 18.58
C SER A 142 5.22 -8.05 17.61
N TRP A 143 5.75 -9.27 17.77
CA TRP A 143 6.88 -9.77 16.98
C TRP A 143 6.82 -11.28 16.81
N SER A 144 7.64 -11.79 15.89
CA SER A 144 7.73 -13.23 15.65
C SER A 144 8.36 -13.97 16.83
N LYS A 145 7.86 -15.16 17.11
CA LYS A 145 8.53 -16.07 18.03
C LYS A 145 9.86 -16.51 17.43
N VAL A 146 10.93 -16.43 18.21
CA VAL A 146 12.27 -16.87 17.83
C VAL A 146 12.59 -18.18 18.55
N GLU A 147 13.05 -19.17 17.78
CA GLU A 147 13.51 -20.44 18.33
C GLU A 147 14.76 -20.22 19.19
N ASN A 148 14.82 -20.87 20.33
CA ASN A 148 15.88 -20.73 21.34
C ASN A 148 15.98 -19.38 22.05
N ALA A 149 15.03 -18.47 21.85
CA ALA A 149 14.89 -17.31 22.70
C ALA A 149 14.31 -17.72 24.06
N ASP A 150 14.95 -17.27 25.15
CA ASP A 150 14.48 -17.41 26.53
C ASP A 150 13.49 -16.28 26.85
N HIS A 151 13.82 -15.07 26.43
CA HIS A 151 12.98 -13.88 26.56
C HIS A 151 13.35 -12.84 25.50
N TYR A 152 12.64 -11.71 25.54
CA TYR A 152 12.86 -10.58 24.65
C TYR A 152 13.13 -9.31 25.45
N LEU A 153 13.95 -8.41 24.91
CA LEU A 153 14.16 -7.05 25.42
C LEU A 153 13.49 -6.06 24.48
N LEU A 154 12.49 -5.39 25.01
CA LEU A 154 11.69 -4.39 24.29
C LEU A 154 12.15 -2.98 24.67
N ASN A 155 12.36 -2.14 23.67
CA ASN A 155 12.48 -0.68 23.80
C ASN A 155 11.36 -0.02 23.01
N VAL A 156 10.64 0.92 23.62
CA VAL A 156 9.64 1.76 22.98
C VAL A 156 9.96 3.21 23.31
N TYR A 157 10.11 4.06 22.31
CA TYR A 157 10.51 5.45 22.49
C TYR A 157 9.95 6.36 21.39
N TRP A 158 9.92 7.64 21.66
CA TRP A 158 9.78 8.70 20.66
C TRP A 158 11.03 9.57 20.66
N VAL A 159 11.24 10.36 19.61
CA VAL A 159 12.44 11.20 19.44
C VAL A 159 12.06 12.65 19.74
N ASP A 160 12.78 13.28 20.67
CA ASP A 160 12.61 14.69 20.99
C ASP A 160 13.56 15.55 20.13
N GLU A 161 13.03 16.07 19.02
CA GLU A 161 13.77 16.92 18.08
C GLU A 161 14.22 18.24 18.72
N THR A 162 13.51 18.70 19.76
CA THR A 162 13.86 19.95 20.47
C THR A 162 15.01 19.78 21.44
N ASN A 163 15.34 18.52 21.76
CA ASN A 163 16.42 18.15 22.67
C ASN A 163 17.49 17.28 21.97
N GLY A 164 17.95 17.73 20.81
CA GLY A 164 19.04 17.09 20.09
C GLY A 164 18.74 15.64 19.65
N ASN A 165 17.50 15.33 19.31
CA ASN A 165 17.02 13.99 18.93
C ASN A 165 17.17 12.93 20.04
N ALA A 166 17.02 13.34 21.30
CA ALA A 166 17.06 12.43 22.43
C ALA A 166 15.91 11.41 22.37
N LYS A 167 16.20 10.14 22.63
CA LYS A 167 15.18 9.10 22.77
C LYS A 167 14.48 9.22 24.11
N MET A 168 13.17 9.38 24.08
CA MET A 168 12.28 9.44 25.26
C MET A 168 11.52 8.13 25.38
N TYR A 169 11.87 7.32 26.37
CA TYR A 169 11.37 5.95 26.48
C TYR A 169 10.01 5.86 27.18
N ALA A 170 9.07 5.14 26.55
CA ALA A 170 7.85 4.62 27.19
C ALA A 170 8.10 3.24 27.81
N ALA A 171 9.01 2.45 27.23
CA ALA A 171 9.55 1.23 27.81
C ALA A 171 11.04 1.15 27.44
N GLU A 172 11.91 0.89 28.40
CA GLU A 172 13.35 0.78 28.19
C GLU A 172 13.87 -0.56 28.74
N ASN A 173 14.52 -1.34 27.86
CA ASN A 173 15.04 -2.67 28.19
C ASN A 173 14.01 -3.55 28.93
N GLN A 174 12.73 -3.41 28.58
CA GLN A 174 11.64 -4.17 29.20
C GLN A 174 11.78 -5.65 28.83
N SER A 175 11.98 -6.51 29.83
CA SER A 175 12.00 -7.95 29.65
C SER A 175 10.57 -8.48 29.43
N VAL A 176 10.37 -9.25 28.36
CA VAL A 176 9.07 -9.82 27.95
C VAL A 176 9.27 -11.28 27.60
N ASN A 177 8.46 -12.18 28.17
CA ASN A 177 8.50 -13.62 27.87
C ASN A 177 7.52 -14.02 26.76
N ASP A 178 6.61 -13.12 26.40
CA ASP A 178 5.64 -13.31 25.31
C ASP A 178 6.12 -12.60 24.03
N THR A 179 5.40 -12.76 22.95
CA THR A 179 5.65 -12.11 21.65
C THR A 179 4.78 -10.88 21.42
N THR A 180 4.16 -10.37 22.48
CA THR A 180 3.32 -9.17 22.47
C THR A 180 3.49 -8.40 23.79
N PHE A 181 3.31 -7.08 23.71
CA PHE A 181 3.37 -6.20 24.88
C PHE A 181 2.46 -5.01 24.72
N THR A 182 1.71 -4.66 25.80
CA THR A 182 0.88 -3.45 25.84
C THR A 182 1.70 -2.28 26.38
N VAL A 183 1.86 -1.25 25.58
CA VAL A 183 2.52 0.01 25.97
C VAL A 183 1.45 0.95 26.47
N ASN A 184 1.58 1.41 27.73
CA ASN A 184 0.64 2.33 28.37
C ASN A 184 1.30 3.68 28.66
N GLY A 185 0.48 4.70 28.94
CA GLY A 185 0.95 6.02 29.34
C GLY A 185 1.64 6.78 28.20
N ILE A 186 1.21 6.55 26.99
CA ILE A 186 1.72 7.22 25.80
C ILE A 186 1.25 8.68 25.73
N ILE A 187 2.06 9.52 25.11
CA ILE A 187 1.78 10.94 24.90
C ILE A 187 1.18 11.09 23.50
N SER A 188 -0.05 11.61 23.42
CA SER A 188 -0.71 11.88 22.16
C SER A 188 0.10 12.86 21.30
N GLY A 189 0.09 12.66 19.98
CA GLY A 189 0.80 13.48 19.02
C GLY A 189 2.30 13.16 18.89
N LYS A 190 2.79 12.07 19.48
CA LYS A 190 4.17 11.61 19.32
C LYS A 190 4.25 10.37 18.43
N ASN A 191 5.24 10.35 17.55
CA ASN A 191 5.59 9.17 16.77
C ASN A 191 6.48 8.26 17.60
N TYR A 192 5.95 7.10 17.97
CA TYR A 192 6.69 6.10 18.71
C TYR A 192 7.41 5.15 17.75
N TYR A 193 8.55 4.67 18.21
CA TYR A 193 9.30 3.59 17.60
C TYR A 193 9.44 2.46 18.60
N TYR A 194 9.49 1.23 18.12
CA TYR A 194 9.84 0.11 18.98
C TYR A 194 10.88 -0.80 18.35
N VAL A 195 11.65 -1.45 19.21
CA VAL A 195 12.72 -2.39 18.88
C VAL A 195 12.65 -3.55 19.84
N VAL A 196 12.84 -4.75 19.35
CA VAL A 196 12.88 -5.97 20.16
C VAL A 196 14.12 -6.78 19.81
N GLN A 197 14.87 -7.16 20.83
CA GLN A 197 15.96 -8.15 20.70
C GLN A 197 15.55 -9.45 21.38
N SER A 198 15.77 -10.59 20.73
CA SER A 198 15.69 -11.89 21.40
C SER A 198 16.94 -12.12 22.25
N VAL A 199 16.78 -12.82 23.37
CA VAL A 199 17.85 -13.19 24.29
C VAL A 199 17.79 -14.68 24.53
N ASP A 200 18.93 -15.40 24.40
CA ASP A 200 18.99 -16.82 24.70
C ASP A 200 19.21 -17.09 26.22
N ALA A 201 19.14 -18.34 26.62
CA ALA A 201 19.32 -18.76 28.02
C ALA A 201 20.75 -18.46 28.59
N ALA A 202 21.74 -18.20 27.75
CA ALA A 202 23.08 -17.80 28.12
C ALA A 202 23.25 -16.28 28.24
N GLY A 203 22.20 -15.50 27.86
CA GLY A 203 22.19 -14.04 27.91
C GLY A 203 22.75 -13.37 26.64
N HIS A 204 22.98 -14.11 25.56
CA HIS A 204 23.37 -13.52 24.30
C HIS A 204 22.16 -12.87 23.67
N LYS A 205 22.36 -11.65 23.12
CA LYS A 205 21.33 -10.89 22.42
C LYS A 205 21.42 -11.07 20.92
N SER A 206 20.28 -11.04 20.25
CA SER A 206 20.26 -10.89 18.79
C SER A 206 20.79 -9.53 18.35
N PHE A 207 21.04 -9.38 17.06
CA PHE A 207 21.17 -8.03 16.51
C PHE A 207 19.90 -7.21 16.78
N GLU A 208 20.06 -5.90 16.82
CA GLU A 208 18.93 -4.98 16.96
C GLU A 208 18.29 -4.77 15.59
N PRO A 209 17.00 -5.09 15.41
CA PRO A 209 16.31 -4.82 14.15
C PRO A 209 16.16 -3.30 13.92
N THR A 210 15.91 -2.91 12.68
CA THR A 210 15.52 -1.54 12.36
C THR A 210 14.27 -1.15 13.17
N PRO A 211 14.29 -0.01 13.88
CA PRO A 211 13.14 0.42 14.66
C PRO A 211 11.87 0.51 13.83
N LYS A 212 10.79 -0.10 14.32
CA LYS A 212 9.47 -0.04 13.70
C LYS A 212 8.75 1.21 14.17
N LEU A 213 8.32 2.07 13.23
CA LEU A 213 7.51 3.24 13.53
C LEU A 213 6.09 2.82 13.95
N ILE A 214 5.59 3.42 15.03
CA ILE A 214 4.23 3.33 15.51
C ILE A 214 3.61 4.71 15.43
N CYS A 215 2.50 4.82 14.73
CA CYS A 215 1.73 6.05 14.71
C CYS A 215 0.73 6.10 15.86
N ASP A 216 0.63 7.26 16.48
CA ASP A 216 -0.42 7.59 17.44
C ASP A 216 -1.71 8.07 16.77
N LEU A 217 -1.99 7.62 15.57
CA LEU A 217 -3.13 8.07 14.79
C LEU A 217 -4.37 7.27 15.14
N GLU A 218 -5.36 7.93 15.77
CA GLU A 218 -6.66 7.34 16.05
C GLU A 218 -7.42 7.06 14.76
N ALA A 219 -8.24 6.00 14.79
CA ALA A 219 -9.21 5.76 13.72
C ALA A 219 -10.26 6.89 13.73
N PRO A 220 -10.73 7.35 12.55
CA PRO A 220 -11.86 8.26 12.46
C PRO A 220 -13.11 7.67 13.13
N LYS A 221 -13.89 8.53 13.79
CA LYS A 221 -15.10 8.15 14.52
C LYS A 221 -16.35 8.74 13.88
N ASP A 222 -17.50 8.29 14.33
CA ASP A 222 -18.81 8.82 13.94
C ASP A 222 -18.99 8.93 12.42
N LEU A 223 -18.51 7.89 11.68
CA LEU A 223 -18.78 7.80 10.26
C LEU A 223 -20.29 7.70 10.02
N THR A 224 -20.82 8.63 9.24
CA THR A 224 -22.27 8.77 8.97
C THR A 224 -22.51 8.95 7.48
N THR A 225 -23.74 8.66 7.07
CA THR A 225 -24.21 8.82 5.69
C THR A 225 -25.41 9.76 5.66
N THR A 226 -25.36 10.76 4.78
CA THR A 226 -26.45 11.71 4.51
C THR A 226 -26.72 11.86 3.02
N ASP A 227 -27.75 12.61 2.64
CA ASP A 227 -28.09 13.00 1.28
C ASP A 227 -28.14 11.83 0.28
N ILE A 228 -28.64 10.68 0.77
CA ILE A 228 -28.76 9.46 -0.04
C ILE A 228 -29.76 9.70 -1.18
N ASN A 229 -29.26 9.65 -2.40
CA ASN A 229 -30.08 9.65 -3.61
C ASN A 229 -30.04 8.28 -4.27
N GLN A 230 -31.14 7.56 -4.19
CA GLN A 230 -31.27 6.20 -4.67
C GLN A 230 -31.28 6.09 -6.21
N ASP A 231 -31.76 7.13 -6.88
CA ASP A 231 -31.94 7.09 -8.35
C ASP A 231 -30.62 7.19 -9.10
N ASN A 232 -29.68 7.93 -8.54
CA ASN A 232 -28.36 8.14 -9.16
C ASN A 232 -27.20 7.49 -8.38
N GLY A 233 -27.47 6.84 -7.25
CA GLY A 233 -26.46 6.14 -6.46
C GLY A 233 -25.48 7.08 -5.75
N THR A 234 -25.92 8.28 -5.33
CA THR A 234 -25.08 9.22 -4.60
C THR A 234 -25.43 9.29 -3.12
N PHE A 235 -24.44 9.60 -2.31
CA PHE A 235 -24.60 9.96 -0.91
C PHE A 235 -23.40 10.78 -0.42
N THR A 236 -23.55 11.43 0.72
CA THR A 236 -22.45 12.13 1.39
C THR A 236 -22.02 11.32 2.61
N ALA A 237 -20.75 10.97 2.69
CA ALA A 237 -20.13 10.39 3.89
C ALA A 237 -19.47 11.49 4.71
N SER A 238 -19.59 11.44 6.03
CA SER A 238 -18.96 12.40 6.95
C SER A 238 -18.48 11.69 8.21
N TRP A 239 -17.39 12.17 8.81
CA TRP A 239 -16.78 11.59 10.01
C TRP A 239 -16.22 12.67 10.93
N GLU A 240 -15.97 12.31 12.19
CA GLU A 240 -15.25 13.17 13.12
C GLU A 240 -13.76 13.17 12.78
N ALA A 241 -13.13 14.35 12.80
CA ALA A 241 -11.72 14.50 12.54
C ALA A 241 -10.88 13.71 13.55
N ALA A 242 -10.06 12.79 13.08
CA ALA A 242 -9.11 12.10 13.94
C ALA A 242 -8.00 13.08 14.38
N PRO A 243 -7.65 13.12 15.67
CA PRO A 243 -6.55 13.96 16.16
C PRO A 243 -5.26 13.67 15.41
N SER A 244 -4.53 14.72 15.01
CA SER A 244 -3.29 14.61 14.24
C SER A 244 -3.39 14.01 12.84
N ALA A 245 -4.58 13.74 12.32
CA ALA A 245 -4.75 13.35 10.94
C ALA A 245 -4.51 14.56 10.01
N GLU A 246 -3.80 14.32 8.93
CA GLU A 246 -3.56 15.30 7.88
C GLU A 246 -4.50 15.08 6.70
N ARG A 247 -4.79 13.81 6.39
CA ARG A 247 -5.63 13.36 5.27
C ARG A 247 -6.34 12.05 5.64
N TYR A 248 -7.19 11.59 4.74
CA TYR A 248 -7.98 10.38 4.91
C TYR A 248 -7.97 9.52 3.65
N ASN A 249 -8.05 8.20 3.82
CA ASN A 249 -8.46 7.29 2.77
C ASN A 249 -9.89 6.84 3.03
N TYR A 250 -10.75 7.03 2.07
CA TYR A 250 -12.16 6.64 2.13
C TYR A 250 -12.44 5.49 1.19
N TRP A 251 -13.15 4.48 1.67
CA TRP A 251 -13.55 3.32 0.90
C TRP A 251 -15.05 3.05 1.00
N ALA A 252 -15.68 2.71 -0.12
CA ALA A 252 -16.98 2.06 -0.14
C ALA A 252 -16.86 0.67 -0.78
N TYR A 253 -17.58 -0.28 -0.22
CA TYR A 253 -17.57 -1.69 -0.60
C TYR A 253 -18.97 -2.17 -0.90
N CYS A 254 -19.06 -3.21 -1.71
CA CYS A 254 -20.30 -3.92 -1.99
C CYS A 254 -20.13 -5.43 -1.77
N ASP A 255 -21.02 -6.03 -0.99
CA ASP A 255 -21.07 -7.49 -0.83
C ASP A 255 -21.77 -8.12 -2.03
N ARG A 256 -21.03 -8.80 -2.91
CA ARG A 256 -21.59 -9.58 -4.00
C ARG A 256 -21.63 -11.05 -3.64
N LYS A 257 -22.81 -11.66 -3.69
CA LYS A 257 -23.03 -13.05 -3.30
C LYS A 257 -23.15 -13.95 -4.53
N ALA A 258 -22.40 -15.06 -4.56
CA ALA A 258 -22.52 -16.07 -5.58
C ALA A 258 -23.90 -16.76 -5.48
N THR A 259 -24.65 -16.75 -6.58
CA THR A 259 -25.98 -17.37 -6.66
C THR A 259 -25.93 -18.86 -6.99
N GLN A 260 -24.82 -19.32 -7.57
CA GLN A 260 -24.58 -20.71 -7.96
C GLN A 260 -23.07 -21.03 -7.87
N ASP A 261 -22.71 -22.30 -7.89
CA ASP A 261 -21.33 -22.75 -8.01
C ASP A 261 -20.74 -22.38 -9.37
N GLY A 262 -19.52 -21.91 -9.41
CA GLY A 262 -18.79 -21.62 -10.64
C GLY A 262 -18.14 -20.24 -10.67
N PRO A 263 -17.72 -19.78 -11.86
CA PRO A 263 -16.99 -18.53 -12.00
C PRO A 263 -17.85 -17.32 -11.67
N MET A 264 -17.30 -16.46 -10.81
CA MET A 264 -17.81 -15.15 -10.48
C MET A 264 -16.86 -14.10 -11.05
N ARG A 265 -17.39 -13.15 -11.83
CA ARG A 265 -16.64 -12.03 -12.35
C ARG A 265 -16.32 -11.06 -11.22
N LEU A 266 -15.06 -10.98 -10.81
CA LEU A 266 -14.60 -10.05 -9.78
C LEU A 266 -14.37 -8.65 -10.36
N THR A 267 -13.68 -8.58 -11.50
CA THR A 267 -13.39 -7.33 -12.22
C THR A 267 -13.88 -7.44 -13.67
N ASP A 268 -14.47 -6.39 -14.20
CA ASP A 268 -14.91 -6.25 -15.60
C ASP A 268 -14.77 -4.80 -16.04
N GLU A 269 -13.63 -4.47 -16.64
CA GLU A 269 -13.28 -3.10 -17.01
C GLU A 269 -12.90 -3.00 -18.48
N ASP A 270 -13.59 -2.12 -19.19
CA ASP A 270 -13.27 -1.72 -20.55
C ASP A 270 -12.63 -0.33 -20.62
N PHE A 271 -12.35 0.26 -19.44
CA PHE A 271 -11.76 1.58 -19.23
C PHE A 271 -12.44 2.75 -19.97
N THR A 272 -13.61 2.53 -20.57
CA THR A 272 -14.37 3.58 -21.24
C THR A 272 -14.80 4.68 -20.26
N GLY A 273 -14.41 5.92 -20.53
CA GLY A 273 -14.73 7.07 -19.70
C GLY A 273 -13.88 7.21 -18.44
N VAL A 274 -12.91 6.32 -18.22
CA VAL A 274 -11.94 6.44 -17.12
C VAL A 274 -11.06 7.66 -17.36
N LYS A 275 -10.79 8.42 -16.30
CA LYS A 275 -10.00 9.65 -16.32
C LYS A 275 -8.99 9.69 -15.18
N CYS A 276 -8.00 10.55 -15.31
CA CYS A 276 -7.18 10.95 -14.18
C CYS A 276 -8.03 11.67 -13.12
N PRO A 277 -7.62 11.73 -11.85
CA PRO A 277 -8.38 12.40 -10.78
C PRO A 277 -8.71 13.88 -11.06
N ASP A 278 -7.88 14.57 -11.84
CA ASP A 278 -8.12 15.95 -12.29
C ASP A 278 -9.10 16.05 -13.47
N GLY A 279 -9.61 14.92 -13.98
CA GLY A 279 -10.52 14.84 -15.10
C GLY A 279 -9.84 14.86 -16.47
N THR A 280 -8.51 14.83 -16.53
CA THR A 280 -7.78 14.80 -17.80
C THR A 280 -7.78 13.42 -18.46
N LEU A 281 -7.56 13.41 -19.78
CA LEU A 281 -7.39 12.22 -20.60
C LEU A 281 -6.17 12.40 -21.49
N GLY A 282 -5.51 11.31 -21.82
CA GLY A 282 -4.61 11.27 -22.97
C GLY A 282 -5.41 11.29 -24.29
N GLU A 283 -4.76 11.63 -25.40
CA GLU A 283 -5.34 11.62 -26.74
C GLU A 283 -4.78 10.48 -27.58
N GLY A 284 -5.59 9.44 -27.83
CA GLY A 284 -5.33 8.39 -28.81
C GLY A 284 -3.98 7.67 -28.72
N TRP A 285 -3.66 6.87 -29.72
CA TRP A 285 -2.48 6.01 -29.76
C TRP A 285 -1.14 6.74 -29.88
N GLY A 286 -1.11 7.89 -30.43
CA GLY A 286 0.08 8.71 -30.64
C GLY A 286 0.25 9.81 -29.61
N TYR A 287 -0.40 9.66 -28.46
CA TYR A 287 -0.44 10.71 -27.48
C TYR A 287 0.96 11.11 -27.00
N SER A 288 1.29 12.35 -27.21
CA SER A 288 2.42 13.02 -26.58
C SER A 288 1.92 14.27 -25.90
N MET A 289 1.86 14.28 -24.58
CA MET A 289 1.82 15.54 -23.85
C MET A 289 3.06 16.35 -24.19
N THR A 290 2.90 17.65 -24.37
CA THR A 290 4.05 18.55 -24.40
C THR A 290 4.66 18.61 -23.00
N GLU A 291 5.95 18.96 -22.91
CA GLU A 291 6.61 19.10 -21.60
C GLU A 291 5.89 20.12 -20.69
N ALA A 292 5.23 21.13 -21.28
CA ALA A 292 4.46 22.10 -20.53
C ALA A 292 3.16 21.50 -19.96
N GLU A 293 2.45 20.69 -20.74
CA GLU A 293 1.24 19.97 -20.31
C GLU A 293 1.57 18.94 -19.24
N TRP A 294 2.70 18.25 -19.39
CA TRP A 294 3.24 17.36 -18.37
C TRP A 294 3.47 18.10 -17.05
N LYS A 295 4.14 19.24 -17.06
CA LYS A 295 4.41 20.06 -15.88
C LYS A 295 3.14 20.61 -15.24
N GLU A 296 2.17 21.02 -16.04
CA GLU A 296 0.88 21.53 -15.55
C GLU A 296 0.10 20.39 -14.88
N THR A 297 0.03 19.23 -15.48
CA THR A 297 -0.60 18.05 -14.90
C THR A 297 0.12 17.59 -13.61
N SER A 298 1.43 17.69 -13.56
CA SER A 298 2.21 17.34 -12.36
C SER A 298 2.00 18.27 -11.18
N VAL A 299 1.75 19.54 -11.45
CA VAL A 299 1.43 20.55 -10.40
C VAL A 299 0.06 20.30 -9.81
N THR A 300 -0.90 19.90 -10.63
CA THR A 300 -2.28 19.60 -10.19
C THR A 300 -2.42 18.19 -9.60
N ASN A 301 -1.55 17.27 -9.98
CA ASN A 301 -1.50 15.90 -9.48
C ASN A 301 -0.05 15.45 -9.27
N PRO A 302 0.59 15.87 -8.16
CA PRO A 302 2.01 15.58 -7.90
C PRO A 302 2.33 14.08 -7.88
N SER A 303 1.38 13.19 -7.56
CA SER A 303 1.57 11.75 -7.63
C SER A 303 1.79 11.22 -9.05
N TYR A 304 1.43 11.96 -10.05
CA TYR A 304 1.63 11.59 -11.45
C TYR A 304 3.11 11.52 -11.86
N PHE A 305 3.94 12.42 -11.32
CA PHE A 305 5.38 12.50 -11.61
C PHE A 305 6.28 11.95 -10.50
N SER A 306 5.79 11.88 -9.28
CA SER A 306 6.57 11.37 -8.16
C SER A 306 6.70 9.84 -8.15
N MET A 307 6.41 9.18 -9.26
CA MET A 307 6.37 7.70 -9.37
C MET A 307 5.33 7.06 -8.45
N ASP A 308 4.55 7.89 -7.75
CA ASP A 308 3.44 7.44 -6.95
C ASP A 308 2.25 7.09 -7.82
N ASN A 309 1.48 6.19 -7.30
CA ASN A 309 0.31 5.70 -7.97
C ASN A 309 -0.82 6.72 -7.91
N TYR A 310 -1.52 6.97 -8.98
CA TYR A 310 -2.79 7.67 -8.91
C TYR A 310 -3.97 6.73 -9.18
N VAL A 311 -5.06 7.01 -8.49
CA VAL A 311 -6.29 6.22 -8.59
C VAL A 311 -7.03 6.63 -9.85
N ILE A 312 -7.32 5.68 -10.73
CA ILE A 312 -8.12 5.94 -11.94
C ILE A 312 -9.61 5.92 -11.62
N GLN A 313 -10.37 6.84 -12.21
CA GLN A 313 -11.81 7.02 -11.95
C GLN A 313 -12.53 7.59 -13.19
N PRO A 314 -13.83 7.39 -13.35
CA PRO A 314 -14.67 6.39 -12.68
C PRO A 314 -14.31 4.99 -13.18
N ILE A 315 -14.32 4.03 -12.30
CA ILE A 315 -14.05 2.63 -12.63
C ILE A 315 -15.05 1.76 -11.89
N ASN A 316 -15.37 0.62 -12.44
CA ASN A 316 -16.34 -0.28 -11.83
C ASN A 316 -15.89 -0.86 -10.48
N GLN A 317 -14.59 -1.02 -10.29
CA GLN A 317 -14.01 -1.44 -9.02
C GLN A 317 -13.04 -0.36 -8.54
N GLY A 318 -13.35 0.26 -7.41
CA GLY A 318 -12.55 1.35 -6.86
C GLY A 318 -11.18 0.88 -6.38
N GLY A 319 -10.19 1.77 -6.47
CA GLY A 319 -8.85 1.54 -5.94
C GLY A 319 -7.83 0.97 -6.92
N TRP A 320 -8.18 0.78 -8.19
CA TRP A 320 -7.21 0.53 -9.24
C TRP A 320 -6.29 1.72 -9.42
N VAL A 321 -5.02 1.45 -9.61
CA VAL A 321 -3.96 2.44 -9.67
C VAL A 321 -3.17 2.24 -10.96
N ALA A 322 -2.99 3.32 -11.73
CA ALA A 322 -2.04 3.35 -12.84
C ALA A 322 -0.72 3.97 -12.37
N LYS A 323 0.33 3.14 -12.27
CA LYS A 323 1.67 3.59 -11.93
C LYS A 323 2.44 3.89 -13.21
N ASN A 324 2.96 5.12 -13.34
CA ASN A 324 3.60 5.62 -14.57
C ASN A 324 2.75 5.34 -15.82
N GLY A 325 1.46 5.58 -15.70
CA GLY A 325 0.49 5.34 -16.76
C GLY A 325 -0.74 6.22 -16.60
N PHE A 326 -1.58 6.28 -17.61
CA PHE A 326 -2.78 7.12 -17.63
C PHE A 326 -3.84 6.59 -18.61
N PRO A 327 -5.12 6.94 -18.40
CA PRO A 327 -6.19 6.57 -19.32
C PRO A 327 -6.13 7.41 -20.60
N LEU A 328 -6.49 6.78 -21.71
CA LEU A 328 -6.62 7.41 -23.01
C LEU A 328 -8.09 7.63 -23.41
N ALA A 329 -8.32 8.58 -24.32
CA ALA A 329 -9.67 8.94 -24.77
C ALA A 329 -10.39 7.82 -25.51
N ASP A 330 -9.67 6.88 -26.10
CA ASP A 330 -10.20 5.71 -26.80
C ASP A 330 -10.51 4.52 -25.86
N GLY A 331 -10.42 4.72 -24.53
CA GLY A 331 -10.92 3.79 -23.53
C GLY A 331 -9.92 2.71 -23.14
N CYS A 332 -8.63 2.97 -23.15
CA CYS A 332 -7.62 2.04 -22.66
C CYS A 332 -6.65 2.73 -21.66
N ILE A 333 -5.86 1.95 -20.96
CA ILE A 333 -4.79 2.43 -20.09
C ILE A 333 -3.45 2.27 -20.79
N LYS A 334 -2.69 3.36 -20.92
CA LYS A 334 -1.30 3.37 -21.37
C LYS A 334 -0.38 3.38 -20.16
N VAL A 335 0.68 2.60 -20.18
CA VAL A 335 1.79 2.68 -19.22
C VAL A 335 3.12 2.88 -19.95
N ASP A 336 4.00 3.66 -19.31
CA ASP A 336 5.23 4.14 -19.90
C ASP A 336 6.41 3.22 -19.58
N GLY A 337 6.85 2.43 -20.56
CA GLY A 337 8.00 1.53 -20.44
C GLY A 337 9.34 2.26 -20.25
N TYR A 338 9.43 3.53 -20.63
CA TYR A 338 10.63 4.35 -20.41
C TYR A 338 10.94 4.48 -18.91
N GLN A 339 9.92 4.62 -18.07
CA GLN A 339 10.09 4.71 -16.63
C GLN A 339 10.70 3.42 -16.05
N TYR A 340 10.30 2.27 -16.57
CA TYR A 340 10.86 0.98 -16.15
C TYR A 340 12.34 0.85 -16.51
N VAL A 341 12.71 1.18 -17.74
CA VAL A 341 14.07 0.94 -18.27
C VAL A 341 15.08 1.99 -17.79
N TYR A 342 14.72 3.27 -17.83
CA TYR A 342 15.67 4.36 -17.60
C TYR A 342 15.56 5.00 -16.20
N ASN A 343 14.40 4.97 -15.59
CA ASN A 343 14.19 5.57 -14.28
C ASN A 343 14.04 4.53 -13.17
N ASN A 344 14.19 3.26 -13.49
CA ASN A 344 14.13 2.14 -12.55
C ASN A 344 12.84 2.14 -11.72
N SER A 345 11.74 2.55 -12.34
CA SER A 345 10.43 2.66 -11.73
C SER A 345 9.44 1.73 -12.40
N ASP A 346 8.68 1.00 -11.61
CA ASP A 346 7.62 0.15 -12.16
C ASP A 346 6.61 1.01 -12.94
N ALA A 347 6.12 0.47 -14.06
CA ALA A 347 5.03 1.03 -14.84
C ALA A 347 3.97 -0.05 -15.03
N GLY A 348 2.73 0.22 -14.58
CA GLY A 348 1.72 -0.83 -14.60
C GLY A 348 0.36 -0.42 -14.08
N LEU A 349 -0.56 -1.37 -14.13
CA LEU A 349 -1.90 -1.31 -13.59
C LEU A 349 -1.97 -2.21 -12.35
N ILE A 350 -2.36 -1.67 -11.21
CA ILE A 350 -2.32 -2.33 -9.91
C ILE A 350 -3.73 -2.36 -9.31
N SER A 351 -4.20 -3.54 -8.90
CA SER A 351 -5.51 -3.71 -8.27
C SER A 351 -5.56 -3.14 -6.85
N PRO A 352 -6.76 -2.86 -6.33
CA PRO A 352 -6.94 -2.78 -4.88
C PRO A 352 -6.59 -4.10 -4.20
N GLU A 353 -6.55 -4.10 -2.88
CA GLU A 353 -6.50 -5.34 -2.09
C GLU A 353 -7.80 -6.12 -2.25
N LEU A 354 -7.70 -7.39 -2.62
CA LEU A 354 -8.81 -8.29 -2.91
C LEU A 354 -8.69 -9.57 -2.07
N ASP A 355 -9.83 -10.11 -1.63
CA ASP A 355 -9.88 -11.49 -1.14
C ASP A 355 -9.94 -12.46 -2.32
N LEU A 356 -8.81 -13.10 -2.60
CA LEU A 356 -8.64 -14.09 -3.66
C LEU A 356 -8.45 -15.51 -3.10
N SER A 357 -8.89 -15.77 -1.86
CA SER A 357 -8.69 -17.06 -1.17
C SER A 357 -9.61 -18.18 -1.68
N LYS A 358 -10.67 -17.85 -2.41
CA LYS A 358 -11.64 -18.85 -2.89
C LYS A 358 -10.99 -19.77 -3.93
N ASN A 359 -11.58 -20.94 -4.13
CA ASN A 359 -11.08 -21.95 -5.06
C ASN A 359 -9.57 -22.27 -4.90
N GLY A 360 -9.08 -22.28 -3.66
CA GLY A 360 -7.66 -22.51 -3.35
C GLY A 360 -6.71 -21.44 -3.89
N GLY A 361 -7.19 -20.23 -4.11
CA GLY A 361 -6.40 -19.10 -4.61
C GLY A 361 -6.26 -19.04 -6.13
N LYS A 362 -6.98 -19.92 -6.85
CA LYS A 362 -6.92 -19.93 -8.32
C LYS A 362 -7.82 -18.83 -8.90
N ILE A 363 -7.25 -17.98 -9.77
CA ILE A 363 -7.96 -16.92 -10.50
C ILE A 363 -7.58 -16.96 -11.98
N THR A 364 -8.49 -16.50 -12.83
CA THR A 364 -8.28 -16.35 -14.27
C THR A 364 -8.40 -14.89 -14.66
N ILE A 365 -7.36 -14.36 -15.32
CA ILE A 365 -7.31 -13.00 -15.85
C ILE A 365 -7.41 -13.08 -17.36
N ASN A 366 -8.36 -12.35 -17.95
CA ASN A 366 -8.46 -12.11 -19.38
C ASN A 366 -8.24 -10.61 -19.60
N VAL A 367 -7.34 -10.25 -20.49
CA VAL A 367 -6.99 -8.86 -20.77
C VAL A 367 -6.55 -8.72 -22.22
N ASP A 368 -6.92 -7.61 -22.85
CA ASP A 368 -6.38 -7.22 -24.13
C ASP A 368 -5.12 -6.40 -23.91
N LEU A 369 -4.02 -6.81 -24.56
CA LEU A 369 -2.71 -6.20 -24.45
C LEU A 369 -2.21 -5.75 -25.83
N TRP A 370 -1.55 -4.59 -25.85
CA TRP A 370 -0.83 -4.09 -27.00
C TRP A 370 0.56 -3.67 -26.54
N GLY A 371 1.61 -4.32 -27.08
CA GLY A 371 3.00 -3.95 -26.83
C GLY A 371 3.51 -3.09 -27.97
N ASP A 372 3.72 -1.79 -27.70
CA ASP A 372 4.34 -0.93 -28.68
C ASP A 372 5.82 -1.30 -28.90
N THR A 373 6.39 -0.86 -30.00
CA THR A 373 7.78 -1.18 -30.39
C THR A 373 8.56 0.12 -30.59
N GLU A 374 9.67 0.25 -29.88
CA GLU A 374 10.60 1.34 -30.02
C GLU A 374 11.91 0.84 -30.65
N THR A 375 12.39 1.56 -31.67
CA THR A 375 13.66 1.27 -32.33
C THR A 375 14.75 2.14 -31.73
N ILE A 376 15.70 1.55 -31.02
CA ILE A 376 16.87 2.25 -30.49
C ILE A 376 18.02 2.13 -31.48
N GLN A 377 18.58 3.28 -31.84
CA GLN A 377 19.81 3.33 -32.68
C GLN A 377 21.02 3.57 -31.76
N TYR A 378 21.99 2.66 -31.82
CA TYR A 378 23.23 2.73 -31.07
C TYR A 378 24.30 3.57 -31.81
N GLU A 379 25.34 3.98 -31.08
CA GLU A 379 26.44 4.79 -31.63
C GLU A 379 27.18 4.11 -32.80
N ASP A 380 27.21 2.79 -32.85
CA ASP A 380 27.79 2.02 -33.95
C ASP A 380 26.91 1.97 -35.22
N GLY A 381 25.75 2.63 -35.16
CA GLY A 381 24.75 2.68 -36.21
C GLY A 381 23.82 1.47 -36.28
N SER A 382 23.99 0.49 -35.38
CA SER A 382 23.05 -0.64 -35.27
C SER A 382 21.69 -0.18 -34.74
N LYS A 383 20.64 -0.88 -35.15
CA LYS A 383 19.28 -0.63 -34.71
C LYS A 383 18.71 -1.90 -34.09
N VAL A 384 18.07 -1.75 -32.95
CA VAL A 384 17.40 -2.85 -32.25
C VAL A 384 15.96 -2.41 -31.92
N ASP A 385 15.02 -3.26 -32.28
CA ASP A 385 13.62 -3.06 -31.96
C ASP A 385 13.30 -3.70 -30.61
N TYR A 386 12.73 -2.92 -29.69
CA TYR A 386 12.29 -3.33 -28.38
C TYR A 386 10.77 -3.23 -28.30
N THR A 387 10.11 -4.37 -28.14
CA THR A 387 8.65 -4.42 -27.98
C THR A 387 8.30 -4.59 -26.52
N ALA A 388 7.40 -3.75 -26.01
CA ALA A 388 6.90 -3.85 -24.64
C ALA A 388 6.22 -5.20 -24.40
N GLN A 389 6.54 -5.83 -23.29
CA GLN A 389 5.96 -7.09 -22.81
C GLN A 389 5.24 -6.87 -21.50
N CYS A 390 4.41 -7.81 -21.08
CA CYS A 390 3.67 -7.71 -19.84
C CYS A 390 4.18 -8.75 -18.83
N ALA A 391 4.33 -8.33 -17.56
CA ALA A 391 4.48 -9.22 -16.43
C ALA A 391 3.25 -9.11 -15.53
N VAL A 392 2.64 -10.23 -15.19
CA VAL A 392 1.50 -10.30 -14.25
C VAL A 392 2.01 -10.87 -12.95
N ALA A 393 1.93 -10.09 -11.88
CA ALA A 393 2.39 -10.45 -10.56
C ALA A 393 1.22 -10.54 -9.57
N LEU A 394 1.29 -11.52 -8.68
CA LEU A 394 0.41 -11.63 -7.53
C LEU A 394 1.25 -11.36 -6.27
N PHE A 395 0.77 -10.45 -5.45
CA PHE A 395 1.35 -10.13 -4.16
C PHE A 395 0.37 -10.52 -3.07
N ASN A 396 0.85 -11.21 -2.04
CA ASN A 396 0.07 -11.56 -0.87
C ASN A 396 0.58 -10.83 0.36
N TRP A 397 -0.32 -10.48 1.25
CA TRP A 397 0.04 -9.91 2.53
C TRP A 397 0.91 -10.89 3.34
N ASP A 398 2.06 -10.43 3.76
CA ASP A 398 2.95 -11.16 4.67
C ASP A 398 2.92 -10.46 6.03
N PRO A 399 2.22 -11.03 7.02
CA PRO A 399 2.11 -10.42 8.35
C PRO A 399 3.47 -10.28 9.05
N ALA A 400 4.43 -11.15 8.71
CA ALA A 400 5.78 -11.08 9.28
C ALA A 400 6.55 -9.85 8.81
N LYS A 401 6.32 -9.43 7.57
CA LYS A 401 6.95 -8.24 7.00
C LYS A 401 6.08 -6.99 7.15
N ASN A 402 4.81 -7.16 7.50
CA ASN A 402 3.78 -6.12 7.47
C ASN A 402 3.75 -5.41 6.11
N ASP A 403 3.81 -6.21 5.04
CA ASP A 403 3.90 -5.74 3.67
C ASP A 403 3.40 -6.81 2.70
N PHE A 404 3.11 -6.42 1.47
CA PHE A 404 2.78 -7.34 0.40
C PHE A 404 4.06 -7.92 -0.22
N THR A 405 4.11 -9.24 -0.34
CA THR A 405 5.24 -9.94 -0.96
C THR A 405 4.81 -10.68 -2.20
N GLN A 406 5.68 -10.70 -3.21
CA GLN A 406 5.41 -11.40 -4.46
C GLN A 406 5.27 -12.91 -4.22
N ALA A 407 4.08 -13.44 -4.51
CA ALA A 407 3.76 -14.87 -4.40
C ALA A 407 3.87 -15.61 -5.74
N GLU A 408 3.57 -14.93 -6.85
CA GLU A 408 3.58 -15.49 -8.19
C GLU A 408 3.93 -14.41 -9.23
N LEU A 409 4.62 -14.80 -10.31
CA LEU A 409 4.99 -13.91 -11.41
C LEU A 409 4.91 -14.69 -12.73
N ILE A 410 4.16 -14.16 -13.69
CA ILE A 410 4.00 -14.74 -15.03
C ILE A 410 4.36 -13.69 -16.08
N TYR A 411 5.26 -14.05 -16.99
CA TYR A 411 5.60 -13.19 -18.12
C TYR A 411 4.73 -13.53 -19.32
N VAL A 412 4.01 -12.53 -19.82
CA VAL A 412 3.28 -12.60 -21.10
C VAL A 412 4.21 -12.09 -22.19
N LYS A 413 4.76 -13.02 -22.97
CA LYS A 413 5.72 -12.75 -24.04
C LYS A 413 5.03 -12.71 -25.40
N ASP A 414 5.79 -12.34 -26.43
CA ASP A 414 5.36 -12.31 -27.82
C ASP A 414 4.21 -11.32 -28.08
N LEU A 415 4.18 -10.22 -27.33
CA LEU A 415 3.34 -9.08 -27.66
C LEU A 415 3.91 -8.34 -28.88
N ASN A 416 3.04 -7.67 -29.61
CA ASN A 416 3.38 -6.85 -30.75
C ASN A 416 2.43 -5.63 -30.83
N SER A 417 2.69 -4.74 -31.79
CA SER A 417 1.90 -3.52 -32.00
C SER A 417 0.52 -3.83 -32.63
N SER A 418 -0.23 -4.72 -31.96
CA SER A 418 -1.64 -5.00 -32.24
C SER A 418 -2.32 -5.54 -30.97
N TRP A 419 -3.63 -5.33 -30.84
CA TRP A 419 -4.40 -5.88 -29.76
C TRP A 419 -4.39 -7.41 -29.75
N GLN A 420 -4.06 -7.98 -28.61
CA GLN A 420 -3.98 -9.42 -28.40
C GLN A 420 -4.67 -9.79 -27.10
N ASN A 421 -5.74 -10.55 -27.16
CA ASN A 421 -6.36 -11.12 -25.97
C ASN A 421 -5.43 -12.14 -25.34
N ARG A 422 -5.23 -12.05 -24.03
CA ARG A 422 -4.42 -12.98 -23.23
C ARG A 422 -5.22 -13.50 -22.05
N THR A 423 -5.09 -14.81 -21.82
CA THR A 423 -5.61 -15.47 -20.63
C THR A 423 -4.46 -15.91 -19.74
N ILE A 424 -4.48 -15.48 -18.48
CA ILE A 424 -3.44 -15.77 -17.49
C ILE A 424 -4.12 -16.43 -16.28
N GLU A 425 -3.56 -17.51 -15.77
CA GLU A 425 -4.00 -18.16 -14.55
C GLU A 425 -2.98 -17.91 -13.45
N LEU A 426 -3.43 -17.40 -12.28
CA LEU A 426 -2.67 -17.33 -11.03
C LEU A 426 -3.27 -18.33 -10.04
N THR A 427 -2.45 -18.88 -9.15
CA THR A 427 -2.86 -20.04 -8.33
C THR A 427 -2.61 -19.86 -6.83
N LYS A 428 -2.08 -18.73 -6.42
CA LYS A 428 -1.64 -18.49 -5.03
C LYS A 428 -2.36 -17.35 -4.33
N GLY A 429 -3.58 -16.99 -4.76
CA GLY A 429 -4.38 -15.95 -4.10
C GLY A 429 -4.70 -16.27 -2.65
N THR A 430 -4.71 -15.26 -1.79
CA THR A 430 -5.08 -15.33 -0.37
C THR A 430 -6.23 -14.36 -0.06
N ASP A 431 -6.62 -14.28 1.19
CA ASP A 431 -7.64 -13.32 1.68
C ASP A 431 -7.21 -11.85 1.57
N ARG A 432 -5.89 -11.61 1.40
CA ARG A 432 -5.32 -10.29 1.18
C ARG A 432 -4.29 -10.36 0.04
N SER A 433 -4.73 -10.05 -1.15
CA SER A 433 -3.92 -10.13 -2.38
C SER A 433 -4.03 -8.88 -3.22
N ILE A 434 -2.97 -8.56 -3.95
CA ILE A 434 -2.91 -7.49 -4.95
C ILE A 434 -2.42 -8.09 -6.26
N ILE A 435 -3.04 -7.72 -7.37
CA ILE A 435 -2.62 -8.09 -8.72
C ILE A 435 -1.98 -6.89 -9.39
N GLY A 436 -0.79 -7.05 -9.95
CA GLY A 436 -0.12 -6.05 -10.77
C GLY A 436 0.12 -6.54 -12.19
N LEU A 437 -0.18 -5.71 -13.17
CA LEU A 437 0.14 -5.93 -14.57
C LEU A 437 1.17 -4.87 -14.98
N TYR A 438 2.41 -5.28 -15.22
CA TYR A 438 3.53 -4.37 -15.40
C TYR A 438 4.10 -4.42 -16.83
N CYS A 439 4.49 -3.25 -17.33
CA CYS A 439 5.31 -3.15 -18.53
C CYS A 439 6.74 -3.57 -18.23
N VAL A 440 7.30 -4.45 -19.04
CA VAL A 440 8.66 -4.97 -18.86
C VAL A 440 9.39 -5.14 -20.18
N GLY A 441 10.71 -5.16 -20.12
CA GLY A 441 11.59 -5.57 -21.22
C GLY A 441 11.80 -4.56 -22.35
N SER A 442 11.20 -3.37 -22.28
CA SER A 442 11.30 -2.37 -23.34
C SER A 442 11.03 -0.96 -22.79
N PRO A 443 11.66 0.09 -23.34
CA PRO A 443 11.25 1.47 -23.08
C PRO A 443 9.94 1.87 -23.80
N ALA A 444 9.43 1.02 -24.70
CA ALA A 444 8.16 1.26 -25.39
C ALA A 444 6.94 1.10 -24.45
N ASN A 445 5.80 1.61 -24.87
CA ASN A 445 4.60 1.63 -24.07
C ASN A 445 3.85 0.29 -24.11
N LEU A 446 3.18 -0.03 -23.01
CA LEU A 446 2.22 -1.13 -22.93
C LEU A 446 0.81 -0.56 -22.74
N PHE A 447 -0.17 -1.15 -23.41
CA PHE A 447 -1.57 -0.73 -23.31
C PHE A 447 -2.42 -1.89 -22.81
N PHE A 448 -3.41 -1.56 -21.98
CA PHE A 448 -4.36 -2.49 -21.38
C PHE A 448 -5.78 -2.10 -21.73
N ASP A 449 -6.59 -3.08 -22.09
CA ASP A 449 -8.02 -2.93 -22.31
C ASP A 449 -8.76 -4.22 -21.93
N ASN A 450 -10.08 -4.14 -21.78
CA ASN A 450 -10.99 -5.29 -21.55
C ASN A 450 -10.51 -6.23 -20.45
N LEU A 451 -10.08 -5.68 -19.29
CA LEU A 451 -9.59 -6.44 -18.16
C LEU A 451 -10.74 -7.17 -17.44
N LYS A 452 -10.65 -8.49 -17.37
CA LYS A 452 -11.60 -9.34 -16.69
C LYS A 452 -10.88 -10.28 -15.73
N ILE A 453 -11.36 -10.35 -14.49
CA ILE A 453 -10.84 -11.26 -13.47
C ILE A 453 -11.98 -12.13 -12.98
N ASP A 454 -11.83 -13.44 -13.11
CA ASP A 454 -12.79 -14.45 -12.68
C ASP A 454 -12.18 -15.36 -11.62
N GLN A 455 -13.00 -15.75 -10.64
CA GLN A 455 -12.67 -16.76 -9.65
C GLN A 455 -13.89 -17.63 -9.37
N ASP A 456 -13.69 -18.94 -9.18
CA ASP A 456 -14.79 -19.84 -8.84
C ASP A 456 -15.19 -19.66 -7.37
N TYR A 457 -16.50 -19.53 -7.16
CA TYR A 457 -17.17 -19.44 -5.87
C TYR A 457 -18.17 -20.57 -5.70
N LYS A 458 -18.48 -20.91 -4.46
CA LYS A 458 -19.62 -21.74 -4.11
C LYS A 458 -20.87 -20.90 -3.91
N ALA A 459 -22.04 -21.44 -4.23
CA ALA A 459 -23.31 -20.78 -3.98
C ALA A 459 -23.40 -20.32 -2.52
N GLY A 460 -23.69 -19.05 -2.34
CA GLY A 460 -23.79 -18.43 -1.01
C GLY A 460 -22.51 -17.80 -0.48
N GLU A 461 -21.34 -18.04 -1.06
CA GLU A 461 -20.11 -17.32 -0.74
C GLU A 461 -20.20 -15.86 -1.20
N THR A 462 -19.53 -14.97 -0.47
CA THR A 462 -19.55 -13.53 -0.71
C THR A 462 -18.18 -13.03 -1.13
N PHE A 463 -18.14 -12.15 -2.11
CA PHE A 463 -17.00 -11.31 -2.49
C PHE A 463 -17.25 -9.88 -2.03
N VAL A 464 -16.33 -9.33 -1.25
CA VAL A 464 -16.37 -7.95 -0.80
C VAL A 464 -15.65 -7.10 -1.86
N ASP A 465 -16.44 -6.45 -2.70
CA ASP A 465 -15.96 -5.68 -3.86
C ASP A 465 -15.69 -4.23 -3.46
N PRO A 466 -14.47 -3.72 -3.56
CA PRO A 466 -14.18 -2.29 -3.37
C PRO A 466 -14.73 -1.51 -4.57
N ILE A 467 -15.77 -0.70 -4.37
CA ILE A 467 -16.46 0.00 -5.45
C ILE A 467 -16.11 1.48 -5.57
N VAL A 468 -15.66 2.11 -4.47
CA VAL A 468 -15.21 3.51 -4.46
C VAL A 468 -13.98 3.64 -3.58
N TYR A 469 -13.02 4.42 -4.02
CA TYR A 469 -11.84 4.77 -3.25
C TYR A 469 -11.45 6.23 -3.48
N HIS A 470 -11.35 7.01 -2.39
CA HIS A 470 -10.76 8.34 -2.40
C HIS A 470 -9.48 8.32 -1.56
N ARG A 471 -8.36 8.46 -2.23
CA ARG A 471 -7.04 8.45 -1.61
C ARG A 471 -6.62 9.86 -1.19
N TRP A 472 -6.02 9.98 -0.02
CA TRP A 472 -5.46 11.24 0.51
C TRP A 472 -6.44 12.40 0.52
N TRP A 473 -7.69 12.09 0.85
CA TRP A 473 -8.77 13.07 0.86
C TRP A 473 -8.55 14.13 1.94
N GLU A 474 -8.73 15.41 1.57
CA GLU A 474 -8.69 16.53 2.49
C GLU A 474 -10.10 16.83 3.01
N GLY A 475 -10.22 16.98 4.33
CA GLY A 475 -11.51 17.22 4.99
C GLY A 475 -12.16 15.96 5.55
N THR A 476 -13.28 16.14 6.22
CA THR A 476 -14.01 15.11 6.97
C THR A 476 -15.37 14.78 6.38
N SER A 477 -15.55 15.07 5.11
CA SER A 477 -16.75 14.74 4.33
C SER A 477 -16.38 14.51 2.88
N VAL A 478 -17.06 13.58 2.21
CA VAL A 478 -16.88 13.26 0.80
C VAL A 478 -18.22 12.93 0.15
N ASP A 479 -18.44 13.49 -1.05
CA ASP A 479 -19.57 13.10 -1.89
C ASP A 479 -19.20 11.85 -2.68
N VAL A 480 -20.01 10.81 -2.53
CA VAL A 480 -19.74 9.48 -3.07
C VAL A 480 -20.72 9.20 -4.21
N GLN A 481 -20.18 8.75 -5.33
CA GLN A 481 -20.93 8.22 -6.46
C GLN A 481 -20.64 6.72 -6.56
N ILE A 482 -21.66 5.89 -6.38
CA ILE A 482 -21.55 4.44 -6.56
C ILE A 482 -21.63 4.14 -8.07
N PRO A 483 -20.71 3.32 -8.62
CA PRO A 483 -20.85 2.85 -10.00
C PRO A 483 -22.10 1.98 -10.12
N ILE A 484 -23.05 2.42 -10.93
CA ILE A 484 -24.34 1.73 -11.14
C ILE A 484 -24.14 0.61 -12.14
N ARG A 485 -23.96 -0.62 -11.67
CA ARG A 485 -23.87 -1.82 -12.52
C ARG A 485 -24.41 -3.06 -11.83
N GLY A 486 -25.15 -3.87 -12.55
CA GLY A 486 -25.58 -5.20 -12.13
C GLY A 486 -26.24 -5.27 -10.75
N ASN A 487 -26.26 -6.45 -10.16
CA ASN A 487 -26.73 -6.66 -8.79
C ASN A 487 -25.59 -6.40 -7.82
N LEU A 488 -25.53 -5.21 -7.28
CA LEU A 488 -24.74 -4.89 -6.10
C LEU A 488 -25.49 -5.44 -4.87
N GLY A 489 -24.77 -5.83 -3.83
CA GLY A 489 -25.34 -6.29 -2.58
C GLY A 489 -25.47 -5.17 -1.55
N ASN A 490 -25.05 -5.45 -0.32
CA ASN A 490 -25.00 -4.46 0.73
C ASN A 490 -23.85 -3.49 0.47
N ILE A 491 -24.15 -2.19 0.52
CA ILE A 491 -23.13 -1.15 0.47
C ILE A 491 -22.70 -0.81 1.88
N THR A 492 -21.42 -0.87 2.12
CA THR A 492 -20.77 -0.44 3.36
C THR A 492 -19.64 0.51 3.06
N HIS A 493 -19.27 1.33 4.02
CA HIS A 493 -18.11 2.21 3.87
C HIS A 493 -17.29 2.30 5.16
N ARG A 494 -16.06 2.74 5.02
CA ARG A 494 -15.12 3.00 6.10
C ARG A 494 -14.12 4.06 5.68
N VAL A 495 -13.45 4.64 6.67
CA VAL A 495 -12.43 5.65 6.46
C VAL A 495 -11.24 5.39 7.38
N THR A 496 -10.05 5.64 6.88
CA THR A 496 -8.80 5.64 7.67
C THR A 496 -8.21 7.04 7.70
N ALA A 497 -7.52 7.38 8.77
CA ALA A 497 -6.76 8.61 8.89
C ALA A 497 -5.32 8.40 8.42
N ILE A 498 -4.71 9.45 7.86
CA ILE A 498 -3.33 9.44 7.38
C ILE A 498 -2.56 10.59 8.03
N LYS A 499 -1.33 10.30 8.43
CA LYS A 499 -0.35 11.25 8.89
C LYS A 499 0.97 11.02 8.15
N GLY A 500 1.68 12.09 7.86
CA GLY A 500 2.95 12.06 7.17
C GLY A 500 2.89 12.67 5.78
N ASN A 501 4.05 12.87 5.21
CA ASN A 501 4.16 13.44 3.88
C ASN A 501 4.19 12.32 2.84
N PRO A 502 3.19 12.23 1.94
CA PRO A 502 3.21 11.25 0.86
C PRO A 502 4.43 11.37 -0.06
N GLU A 503 5.06 12.55 -0.14
CA GLU A 503 6.26 12.77 -0.97
C GLU A 503 7.53 12.17 -0.36
N THR A 504 7.59 12.02 0.97
CA THR A 504 8.76 11.46 1.67
C THR A 504 8.64 9.96 1.94
N GLY A 505 7.51 9.33 1.61
CA GLY A 505 7.25 7.91 1.89
C GLY A 505 7.01 7.56 3.36
N ALA A 506 7.09 8.53 4.27
CA ALA A 506 6.84 8.34 5.71
C ALA A 506 5.34 8.43 6.04
N ILE A 507 4.52 7.65 5.35
CA ILE A 507 3.07 7.63 5.55
C ILE A 507 2.73 6.62 6.64
N VAL A 508 1.90 7.07 7.57
CA VAL A 508 1.30 6.20 8.58
C VAL A 508 -0.21 6.29 8.46
N GLU A 509 -0.86 5.15 8.40
CA GLU A 509 -2.30 5.01 8.26
C GLU A 509 -2.88 4.39 9.54
N SER A 510 -3.98 4.96 10.04
CA SER A 510 -4.70 4.45 11.20
C SER A 510 -5.40 3.13 10.89
N LEU A 511 -5.91 2.45 11.92
CA LEU A 511 -6.95 1.46 11.72
C LEU A 511 -8.19 2.13 11.10
N PRO A 512 -9.02 1.37 10.36
CA PRO A 512 -10.25 1.91 9.82
C PRO A 512 -11.26 2.27 10.92
N SER A 513 -12.13 3.22 10.62
CA SER A 513 -13.36 3.46 11.39
C SER A 513 -14.20 2.17 11.50
N ASP A 514 -15.18 2.18 12.37
CA ASP A 514 -16.26 1.19 12.33
C ASP A 514 -16.89 1.19 10.93
N ILE A 515 -17.26 -0.02 10.47
CA ILE A 515 -17.94 -0.18 9.19
C ILE A 515 -19.37 0.36 9.33
N GLU A 516 -19.71 1.36 8.52
CA GLU A 516 -21.06 1.90 8.46
C GLU A 516 -21.80 1.33 7.25
N PHE A 517 -23.07 0.97 7.45
CA PHE A 517 -23.94 0.45 6.42
C PHE A 517 -24.69 1.60 5.73
N VAL A 518 -24.48 1.76 4.43
CA VAL A 518 -25.16 2.78 3.61
C VAL A 518 -26.55 2.32 3.17
N GLY A 519 -26.63 1.11 2.64
CA GLY A 519 -27.87 0.57 2.09
C GLY A 519 -27.65 -0.73 1.34
N ARG A 520 -28.73 -1.26 0.76
CA ARG A 520 -28.69 -2.42 -0.14
C ARG A 520 -29.05 -1.98 -1.54
N TYR A 521 -28.23 -2.40 -2.48
CA TYR A 521 -28.39 -2.13 -3.89
C TYR A 521 -28.84 -3.42 -4.59
N GLU A 522 -30.12 -3.52 -4.93
CA GLU A 522 -30.66 -4.62 -5.73
C GLU A 522 -31.06 -4.07 -7.10
N SER A 523 -30.46 -4.59 -8.17
CA SER A 523 -31.01 -4.42 -9.50
C SER A 523 -32.28 -5.26 -9.58
N THR A 524 -33.41 -4.61 -9.49
CA THR A 524 -34.61 -5.18 -10.08
C THR A 524 -34.55 -4.87 -11.58
N ASP A 525 -35.02 -5.78 -12.44
CA ASP A 525 -35.13 -5.58 -13.91
C ASP A 525 -35.97 -4.34 -14.31
N VAL A 526 -36.31 -3.50 -13.35
CA VAL A 526 -37.03 -2.24 -13.48
C VAL A 526 -36.23 -1.16 -12.76
N LYS A 527 -35.53 -0.38 -13.50
CA LYS A 527 -34.92 0.97 -13.31
C LYS A 527 -35.12 1.69 -11.94
N SER A 528 -34.95 1.04 -10.80
CA SER A 528 -34.91 1.73 -9.52
C SER A 528 -33.97 1.04 -8.54
N VAL A 529 -33.04 1.81 -8.06
CA VAL A 529 -32.11 1.52 -6.98
C VAL A 529 -32.80 1.80 -5.65
N ASN A 530 -32.90 0.84 -4.78
CA ASN A 530 -33.38 1.06 -3.41
C ASN A 530 -32.18 1.09 -2.46
N LEU A 531 -31.59 2.27 -2.24
CA LEU A 531 -30.72 2.53 -1.10
C LEU A 531 -31.61 2.62 0.15
N LEU A 532 -31.48 1.65 1.05
CA LEU A 532 -32.29 1.63 2.27
C LEU A 532 -31.66 2.55 3.33
N SER A 533 -32.35 3.62 3.67
CA SER A 533 -31.93 4.54 4.72
C SER A 533 -32.24 3.97 6.10
N LYS A 534 -31.24 3.87 6.99
CA LYS A 534 -31.42 3.58 8.42
C LYS A 534 -32.22 4.66 9.17
N ALA A 535 -32.46 5.81 8.56
CA ALA A 535 -33.03 6.97 9.22
C ALA A 535 -34.42 6.73 9.85
N ASN A 536 -35.13 5.69 9.37
CA ASN A 536 -36.48 5.40 9.84
C ASN A 536 -36.56 4.32 10.92
N VAL A 537 -35.50 3.55 11.16
CA VAL A 537 -35.48 2.48 12.18
C VAL A 537 -34.29 2.70 13.11
N ARG A 538 -34.54 2.84 14.39
CA ARG A 538 -33.51 2.94 15.43
C ARG A 538 -33.86 2.08 16.62
N VAL A 539 -32.86 1.77 17.42
CA VAL A 539 -33.02 1.00 18.67
C VAL A 539 -32.84 1.91 19.88
N GLU A 540 -33.77 1.85 20.79
CA GLU A 540 -33.72 2.54 22.06
C GLU A 540 -33.88 1.52 23.21
N GLY A 541 -32.78 1.02 23.76
CA GLY A 541 -32.80 -0.10 24.71
C GLY A 541 -33.37 -1.35 24.03
N GLN A 542 -34.40 -1.95 24.58
CA GLN A 542 -35.12 -3.10 24.00
C GLN A 542 -36.30 -2.69 23.11
N THR A 543 -36.35 -1.44 22.66
CA THR A 543 -37.45 -0.92 21.84
C THR A 543 -36.96 -0.55 20.42
N ILE A 544 -37.58 -1.14 19.43
CA ILE A 544 -37.43 -0.76 18.02
C ILE A 544 -38.35 0.44 17.79
N VAL A 545 -37.78 1.55 17.33
CA VAL A 545 -38.51 2.76 16.97
C VAL A 545 -38.46 2.91 15.45
N VAL A 546 -39.62 2.95 14.83
CA VAL A 546 -39.76 3.13 13.37
C VAL A 546 -40.51 4.43 13.13
N ASN A 547 -39.89 5.37 12.42
CA ASN A 547 -40.50 6.60 11.94
C ASN A 547 -41.13 6.39 10.58
N GLY A 548 -42.36 6.81 10.36
CA GLY A 548 -43.09 6.67 9.11
C GLY A 548 -44.53 6.29 9.27
N ASN A 549 -45.21 5.94 8.20
CA ASN A 549 -46.60 5.51 8.19
C ASN A 549 -46.73 4.13 7.55
N GLY A 550 -47.60 3.29 8.11
CA GLY A 550 -47.94 1.98 7.58
C GLY A 550 -47.57 0.82 8.50
N LEU A 551 -47.69 -0.39 7.96
CA LEU A 551 -47.49 -1.62 8.73
C LEU A 551 -46.01 -1.90 8.97
N VAL A 552 -45.66 -2.07 10.26
CA VAL A 552 -44.33 -2.50 10.73
C VAL A 552 -44.44 -3.94 11.22
N GLN A 553 -43.56 -4.80 10.75
CA GLN A 553 -43.50 -6.21 11.17
C GLN A 553 -42.06 -6.54 11.62
N VAL A 554 -41.93 -7.27 12.71
CA VAL A 554 -40.65 -7.68 13.29
C VAL A 554 -40.55 -9.20 13.21
N TYR A 555 -39.48 -9.71 12.63
CA TYR A 555 -39.22 -11.13 12.45
C TYR A 555 -37.92 -11.54 13.15
N THR A 556 -37.83 -12.77 13.61
CA THR A 556 -36.55 -13.43 13.93
C THR A 556 -35.72 -13.66 12.67
N LEU A 557 -34.42 -13.98 12.80
CA LEU A 557 -33.55 -14.24 11.66
C LEU A 557 -33.95 -15.49 10.85
N ASP A 558 -34.67 -16.43 11.45
CA ASP A 558 -35.25 -17.62 10.81
C ASP A 558 -36.62 -17.35 10.18
N GLY A 559 -37.12 -16.11 10.22
CA GLY A 559 -38.32 -15.68 9.51
C GLY A 559 -39.63 -15.78 10.31
N ALA A 560 -39.59 -16.12 11.59
CA ALA A 560 -40.80 -16.14 12.42
C ALA A 560 -41.23 -14.71 12.78
N LEU A 561 -42.54 -14.40 12.62
CA LEU A 561 -43.10 -13.10 13.02
C LEU A 561 -43.17 -12.97 14.55
N VAL A 562 -42.47 -11.98 15.09
CA VAL A 562 -42.40 -11.70 16.54
C VAL A 562 -43.43 -10.66 16.95
N ALA A 563 -43.56 -9.61 16.17
CA ALA A 563 -44.47 -8.50 16.47
C ALA A 563 -44.90 -7.74 15.21
N LYS A 564 -46.03 -7.05 15.28
CA LYS A 564 -46.48 -6.12 14.24
C LYS A 564 -47.18 -4.90 14.89
N ALA A 565 -47.06 -3.74 14.27
CA ALA A 565 -47.71 -2.50 14.67
C ALA A 565 -48.03 -1.64 13.43
N GLU A 566 -49.04 -0.79 13.55
CA GLU A 566 -49.34 0.24 12.56
C GLU A 566 -48.66 1.55 13.00
N ALA A 567 -47.83 2.10 12.16
CA ALA A 567 -47.16 3.38 12.42
C ALA A 567 -48.01 4.52 11.83
N ASN A 568 -48.35 5.49 12.65
CA ASN A 568 -48.96 6.76 12.27
C ASN A 568 -48.00 7.89 12.67
N GLY A 569 -46.97 8.11 11.87
CA GLY A 569 -45.84 8.97 12.20
C GLY A 569 -44.72 8.24 12.90
N GLN A 570 -45.01 7.37 13.88
CA GLN A 570 -44.03 6.55 14.58
C GLN A 570 -44.65 5.28 15.15
N ALA A 571 -43.91 4.17 15.09
CA ALA A 571 -44.22 2.94 15.82
C ALA A 571 -43.08 2.63 16.83
N ARG A 572 -43.46 2.09 18.00
CA ARG A 572 -42.51 1.65 19.02
C ARG A 572 -42.85 0.21 19.40
N ILE A 573 -41.92 -0.72 19.20
CA ILE A 573 -42.11 -2.15 19.40
C ILE A 573 -41.02 -2.66 20.33
N THR A 574 -41.42 -3.14 21.53
CA THR A 574 -40.49 -3.74 22.49
C THR A 574 -40.36 -5.24 22.23
N VAL A 575 -39.13 -5.73 22.11
CA VAL A 575 -38.81 -7.15 21.90
C VAL A 575 -37.69 -7.55 22.88
N PRO A 576 -37.55 -8.86 23.21
CA PRO A 576 -36.41 -9.36 23.97
C PRO A 576 -35.06 -9.03 23.29
N SER A 577 -33.97 -9.06 24.08
CA SER A 577 -32.62 -8.93 23.47
C SER A 577 -32.37 -10.04 22.43
N GLY A 578 -31.85 -9.65 21.26
CA GLY A 578 -31.66 -10.56 20.15
C GLY A 578 -31.43 -9.83 18.84
N ALA A 579 -31.37 -10.57 17.75
CA ALA A 579 -31.28 -10.04 16.39
C ALA A 579 -32.60 -10.24 15.65
N TYR A 580 -33.10 -9.18 15.03
CA TYR A 580 -34.40 -9.16 14.36
C TYR A 580 -34.33 -8.50 13.00
N ILE A 581 -35.30 -8.84 12.13
CA ILE A 581 -35.56 -8.16 10.87
C ILE A 581 -36.82 -7.32 11.04
N VAL A 582 -36.71 -6.02 10.93
CA VAL A 582 -37.83 -5.07 10.94
C VAL A 582 -38.24 -4.79 9.49
N LYS A 583 -39.46 -5.17 9.13
CA LYS A 583 -40.03 -4.95 7.82
C LYS A 583 -41.11 -3.88 7.89
N THR A 584 -40.97 -2.86 7.03
CA THR A 584 -42.00 -1.86 6.77
C THR A 584 -42.60 -2.07 5.38
N ASN A 585 -43.53 -1.23 4.95
CA ASN A 585 -44.09 -1.30 3.61
C ASN A 585 -43.03 -1.17 2.51
N ASN A 586 -41.93 -0.49 2.81
CA ASN A 586 -40.89 -0.11 1.84
C ASN A 586 -39.52 -0.69 2.19
N GLU A 587 -39.30 -1.24 3.39
CA GLU A 587 -37.96 -1.54 3.89
C GLU A 587 -37.90 -2.80 4.76
N SER A 588 -36.72 -3.44 4.79
CA SER A 588 -36.38 -4.45 5.78
C SER A 588 -35.02 -4.13 6.39
N VAL A 589 -34.95 -3.94 7.69
CA VAL A 589 -33.76 -3.54 8.44
C VAL A 589 -33.43 -4.58 9.49
N LYS A 590 -32.18 -5.03 9.59
CA LYS A 590 -31.71 -5.87 10.70
C LYS A 590 -31.36 -4.96 11.89
N VAL A 591 -31.89 -5.31 13.04
CA VAL A 591 -31.57 -4.68 14.33
C VAL A 591 -31.01 -5.72 15.30
N VAL A 592 -30.08 -5.29 16.14
CA VAL A 592 -29.46 -6.15 17.17
C VAL A 592 -29.44 -5.38 18.49
N PHE A 593 -29.73 -6.08 19.62
CA PHE A 593 -29.77 -5.52 20.95
C PHE A 593 -28.73 -6.16 21.86
#